data_6248130aa6ea712fd7b1db246b37fe61
#
_entry.id   6248130aa6ea712fd7b1db246b37fe61
#
_cell.length_a   1.000
_cell.length_b   1.000
_cell.length_c   1.000
_cell.angle_alpha   90.00
_cell.angle_beta   90.00
_cell.angle_gamma   90.00
#
_symmetry.space_group_name_H-M   'P 1'
#
loop_
_entity.id
_entity.type
_entity.pdbx_description
1 polymer ?
#
loop_
_entity_poly.entity_id
_entity_poly.type
_entity_poly.pdbx_seq_one_letter_code
_entity_poly.pdbx_strand_id
1 'polypeptide(L)'
;LDRTFTLMGADFFSMILMPFLAARIAEVAPRVSFRFLDSARGDVSRLLQEDEIDAALERPLTVSDWVSSTPLFHSPFAIIAARDNAAIRRTGIADGEPLPMDLFCELPHVLRSIDGSMSGSTDEALGKIGRTRRVSLALPHFQAVALAVASGNYLAAVPRQFAVWAAKTLPLA
;
A
#
# COMPACT_ATOMS: atom_id res chain seq x y z
N LEU A 1 -22.12 21.13 -11.20
CA LEU A 1 -21.97 19.79 -11.76
C LEU A 1 -22.67 18.81 -10.82
N ASP A 2 -23.52 17.95 -11.35
CA ASP A 2 -24.17 16.85 -10.64
C ASP A 2 -23.73 15.56 -11.34
N ARG A 3 -22.75 14.87 -10.77
CA ARG A 3 -22.11 13.71 -11.39
C ARG A 3 -21.48 12.83 -10.33
N THR A 4 -21.52 11.52 -10.55
CA THR A 4 -20.72 10.53 -9.81
C THR A 4 -19.46 10.20 -10.59
N PHE A 5 -18.30 10.32 -9.95
CA PHE A 5 -17.03 9.83 -10.46
C PHE A 5 -16.69 8.50 -9.79
N THR A 6 -16.17 7.57 -10.58
CA THR A 6 -15.68 6.27 -10.11
C THR A 6 -14.18 6.25 -10.19
N LEU A 7 -13.53 6.12 -9.04
CA LEU A 7 -12.08 5.92 -8.92
C LEU A 7 -11.79 4.46 -8.58
N MET A 8 -10.65 3.97 -9.00
CA MET A 8 -10.14 2.65 -8.62
C MET A 8 -8.73 2.77 -8.05
N GLY A 9 -8.38 1.93 -7.08
CA GLY A 9 -7.04 1.87 -6.52
C GLY A 9 -6.94 0.93 -5.33
N ALA A 10 -5.73 0.76 -4.78
CA ALA A 10 -5.55 0.01 -3.55
C ALA A 10 -6.20 0.71 -2.35
N ASP A 11 -6.58 -0.06 -1.32
CA ASP A 11 -7.14 0.43 -0.06
C ASP A 11 -6.29 1.55 0.58
N PHE A 12 -4.98 1.54 0.38
CA PHE A 12 -4.06 2.61 0.75
C PHE A 12 -4.56 4.00 0.30
N PHE A 13 -5.03 4.16 -0.93
CA PHE A 13 -5.54 5.44 -1.42
C PHE A 13 -6.87 5.82 -0.78
N SER A 14 -7.75 4.85 -0.53
CA SER A 14 -9.01 5.13 0.16
C SER A 14 -8.79 5.64 1.59
N MET A 15 -7.71 5.20 2.23
CA MET A 15 -7.37 5.61 3.60
C MET A 15 -6.67 6.96 3.68
N ILE A 16 -5.70 7.23 2.80
CA ILE A 16 -4.87 8.44 2.92
C ILE A 16 -5.33 9.61 2.05
N LEU A 17 -6.03 9.36 0.94
CA LEU A 17 -6.45 10.38 -0.01
C LEU A 17 -7.94 10.73 0.14
N MET A 18 -8.80 9.72 0.20
CA MET A 18 -10.25 9.95 0.13
C MET A 18 -10.82 10.84 1.26
N PRO A 19 -10.34 10.79 2.52
CA PRO A 19 -10.84 11.71 3.55
C PRO A 19 -10.60 13.18 3.22
N PHE A 20 -9.42 13.53 2.68
CA PHE A 20 -9.09 14.89 2.27
C PHE A 20 -9.87 15.32 1.02
N LEU A 21 -9.99 14.40 0.06
CA LEU A 21 -10.78 14.63 -1.16
C LEU A 21 -12.26 14.86 -0.81
N ALA A 22 -12.83 14.05 0.07
CA ALA A 22 -14.21 14.19 0.51
C ALA A 22 -14.48 15.55 1.17
N ALA A 23 -13.61 16.01 2.07
CA ALA A 23 -13.70 17.32 2.70
C ALA A 23 -13.65 18.44 1.64
N ARG A 24 -12.69 18.37 0.71
CA ARG A 24 -12.54 19.39 -0.35
C ARG A 24 -13.73 19.45 -1.29
N ILE A 25 -14.27 18.28 -1.67
CA ILE A 25 -15.43 18.19 -2.55
C ILE A 25 -16.69 18.77 -1.90
N ALA A 26 -16.91 18.48 -0.62
CA ALA A 26 -18.05 19.03 0.12
C ALA A 26 -18.08 20.56 0.08
N GLU A 27 -16.91 21.21 0.04
CA GLU A 27 -16.81 22.67 -0.07
C GLU A 27 -17.03 23.20 -1.49
N VAL A 28 -16.35 22.60 -2.50
CA VAL A 28 -16.27 23.20 -3.84
C VAL A 28 -17.25 22.64 -4.84
N ALA A 29 -17.76 21.42 -4.59
CA ALA A 29 -18.63 20.72 -5.51
C ALA A 29 -19.63 19.79 -4.78
N PRO A 30 -20.53 20.34 -3.92
CA PRO A 30 -21.36 19.54 -3.00
C PRO A 30 -22.36 18.59 -3.69
N ARG A 31 -22.54 18.71 -5.01
CA ARG A 31 -23.39 17.80 -5.81
C ARG A 31 -22.59 16.74 -6.57
N VAL A 32 -21.28 16.69 -6.39
CA VAL A 32 -20.41 15.64 -6.94
C VAL A 32 -20.32 14.50 -5.93
N SER A 33 -20.50 13.29 -6.43
CA SER A 33 -20.31 12.05 -5.65
C SER A 33 -19.08 11.30 -6.14
N PHE A 34 -18.43 10.56 -5.22
CA PHE A 34 -17.33 9.68 -5.57
C PHE A 34 -17.62 8.25 -5.14
N ARG A 35 -17.27 7.34 -6.03
CA ARG A 35 -17.27 5.89 -5.79
C ARG A 35 -15.84 5.40 -5.92
N PHE A 36 -15.34 4.70 -4.91
CA PHE A 36 -13.99 4.13 -4.92
C PHE A 36 -14.09 2.60 -5.02
N LEU A 37 -13.43 2.03 -6.00
CA LEU A 37 -13.37 0.59 -6.25
C LEU A 37 -11.98 0.05 -5.90
N ASP A 38 -11.94 -1.18 -5.38
CA ASP A 38 -10.68 -1.87 -5.10
C ASP A 38 -9.95 -2.24 -6.40
N SER A 39 -8.61 -2.15 -6.39
CA SER A 39 -7.74 -2.48 -7.53
C SER A 39 -7.78 -3.96 -7.94
N ALA A 40 -8.38 -4.84 -7.14
CA ALA A 40 -8.60 -6.25 -7.51
C ALA A 40 -9.60 -6.45 -8.66
N ARG A 41 -10.28 -5.40 -9.13
CA ARG A 41 -11.30 -5.50 -10.18
C ARG A 41 -10.75 -5.76 -11.60
N GLY A 42 -9.45 -5.69 -11.83
CA GLY A 42 -8.84 -6.15 -13.07
C GLY A 42 -8.12 -5.09 -13.89
N ASP A 43 -8.16 -5.24 -15.23
CA ASP A 43 -7.41 -4.42 -16.18
C ASP A 43 -7.91 -2.97 -16.22
N VAL A 44 -7.03 -2.03 -15.88
CA VAL A 44 -7.31 -0.58 -15.87
C VAL A 44 -7.73 -0.07 -17.25
N SER A 45 -7.02 -0.49 -18.31
CA SER A 45 -7.33 -0.03 -19.67
C SER A 45 -8.74 -0.47 -20.09
N ARG A 46 -9.10 -1.71 -19.82
CA ARG A 46 -10.44 -2.22 -20.11
C ARG A 46 -11.52 -1.48 -19.33
N LEU A 47 -11.34 -1.30 -18.03
CA LEU A 47 -12.32 -0.62 -17.18
C LEU A 47 -12.52 0.86 -17.56
N LEU A 48 -11.45 1.53 -18.01
CA LEU A 48 -11.54 2.89 -18.55
C LEU A 48 -12.26 2.91 -19.90
N GLN A 49 -12.00 1.93 -20.78
CA GLN A 49 -12.64 1.83 -22.10
C GLN A 49 -14.13 1.53 -21.99
N GLU A 50 -14.54 0.76 -21.00
CA GLU A 50 -15.94 0.38 -20.74
C GLU A 50 -16.69 1.42 -19.88
N ASP A 51 -16.07 2.58 -19.59
CA ASP A 51 -16.61 3.63 -18.73
C ASP A 51 -17.01 3.14 -17.32
N GLU A 52 -16.44 2.04 -16.86
CA GLU A 52 -16.67 1.51 -15.51
C GLU A 52 -15.95 2.34 -14.44
N ILE A 53 -14.84 2.98 -14.80
CA ILE A 53 -14.08 3.91 -13.96
C ILE A 53 -13.72 5.18 -14.74
N ASP A 54 -13.65 6.31 -14.05
CA ASP A 54 -13.18 7.59 -14.59
C ASP A 54 -11.67 7.75 -14.46
N ALA A 55 -11.07 7.17 -13.40
CA ALA A 55 -9.62 7.18 -13.20
C ALA A 55 -9.17 6.03 -12.29
N ALA A 56 -7.89 5.66 -12.44
CA ALA A 56 -7.23 4.69 -11.56
C ALA A 56 -6.03 5.34 -10.84
N LEU A 57 -5.87 4.99 -9.57
CA LEU A 57 -4.74 5.37 -8.71
C LEU A 57 -3.88 4.13 -8.51
N GLU A 58 -2.80 4.03 -9.29
CA GLU A 58 -1.98 2.82 -9.35
C GLU A 58 -0.48 3.13 -9.37
N ARG A 59 0.30 2.09 -9.15
CA ARG A 59 1.73 2.10 -9.50
C ARG A 59 1.87 2.26 -11.01
N PRO A 60 3.05 2.66 -11.52
CA PRO A 60 3.28 2.66 -12.96
C PRO A 60 2.89 1.31 -13.58
N LEU A 61 1.97 1.35 -14.53
CA LEU A 61 1.45 0.20 -15.26
C LEU A 61 1.74 0.39 -16.75
N THR A 62 1.88 -0.72 -17.46
CA THR A 62 1.75 -0.71 -18.91
C THR A 62 0.27 -0.59 -19.24
N VAL A 63 -0.12 0.50 -19.86
CA VAL A 63 -1.50 0.79 -20.26
C VAL A 63 -1.57 1.01 -21.78
N SER A 64 -2.77 0.98 -22.34
CA SER A 64 -2.98 1.30 -23.75
C SER A 64 -2.58 2.74 -24.08
N ASP A 65 -2.13 2.99 -25.33
CA ASP A 65 -1.60 4.30 -25.76
C ASP A 65 -2.61 5.46 -25.65
N TRP A 66 -3.90 5.17 -25.63
CA TRP A 66 -4.96 6.17 -25.45
C TRP A 66 -5.19 6.55 -23.97
N VAL A 67 -4.59 5.85 -23.01
CA VAL A 67 -4.69 6.16 -21.58
C VAL A 67 -3.64 7.18 -21.20
N SER A 68 -4.08 8.34 -20.72
CA SER A 68 -3.18 9.33 -20.14
C SER A 68 -2.83 8.98 -18.71
N SER A 69 -1.54 9.09 -18.34
CA SER A 69 -1.10 8.91 -16.98
C SER A 69 -0.27 10.10 -16.50
N THR A 70 -0.47 10.49 -15.23
CA THR A 70 0.26 11.59 -14.60
C THR A 70 0.80 11.13 -13.24
N PRO A 71 2.10 11.30 -12.97
CA PRO A 71 2.65 11.02 -11.64
C PRO A 71 1.98 11.90 -10.58
N LEU A 72 1.46 11.30 -9.49
CA LEU A 72 0.91 12.04 -8.35
C LEU A 72 1.98 12.30 -7.28
N PHE A 73 2.71 11.30 -6.89
CA PHE A 73 3.78 11.37 -5.90
C PHE A 73 4.69 10.15 -5.97
N HIS A 74 5.86 10.25 -5.37
CA HIS A 74 6.76 9.13 -5.18
C HIS A 74 6.60 8.56 -3.75
N SER A 75 6.41 7.25 -3.65
CA SER A 75 6.26 6.55 -2.37
C SER A 75 7.22 5.36 -2.31
N PRO A 76 8.43 5.55 -1.76
CA PRO A 76 9.30 4.41 -1.48
C PRO A 76 8.66 3.50 -0.45
N PHE A 77 9.08 2.25 -0.41
CA PHE A 77 8.69 1.35 0.67
C PHE A 77 9.40 1.74 1.98
N ALA A 78 8.67 1.61 3.07
CA ALA A 78 9.19 1.60 4.43
C ALA A 78 8.83 0.28 5.09
N ILE A 79 9.62 -0.13 6.08
CA ILE A 79 9.34 -1.32 6.87
C ILE A 79 8.55 -0.91 8.09
N ILE A 80 7.49 -1.65 8.38
CA ILE A 80 6.76 -1.53 9.64
C ILE A 80 6.94 -2.78 10.47
N ALA A 81 7.00 -2.60 11.79
CA ALA A 81 7.10 -3.65 12.79
C ALA A 81 6.31 -3.26 14.04
N ALA A 82 5.90 -4.23 14.86
CA ALA A 82 5.36 -3.92 16.18
C ALA A 82 6.43 -3.20 17.04
N ARG A 83 6.05 -2.16 17.79
CA ARG A 83 6.98 -1.41 18.66
C ARG A 83 7.63 -2.27 19.74
N ASP A 84 6.99 -3.34 20.14
CA ASP A 84 7.48 -4.31 21.11
C ASP A 84 8.16 -5.52 20.48
N ASN A 85 8.39 -5.52 19.14
CA ASN A 85 9.10 -6.58 18.48
C ASN A 85 10.48 -6.81 19.12
N ALA A 86 10.62 -7.93 19.84
CA ALA A 86 11.79 -8.20 20.68
C ALA A 86 13.09 -8.33 19.86
N ALA A 87 13.01 -8.79 18.61
CA ALA A 87 14.18 -8.91 17.74
C ALA A 87 14.72 -7.52 17.33
N ILE A 88 13.83 -6.59 16.98
CA ILE A 88 14.22 -5.22 16.63
C ILE A 88 14.68 -4.45 17.86
N ARG A 89 13.97 -4.54 18.97
CA ARG A 89 14.35 -3.85 20.23
C ARG A 89 15.75 -4.22 20.71
N ARG A 90 16.17 -5.47 20.53
CA ARG A 90 17.53 -5.91 20.89
C ARG A 90 18.63 -5.25 20.07
N THR A 91 18.34 -4.73 18.90
CA THR A 91 19.33 -4.01 18.08
C THR A 91 19.60 -2.59 18.56
N GLY A 92 18.69 -2.00 19.32
CA GLY A 92 18.76 -0.59 19.73
C GLY A 92 18.51 0.42 18.59
N ILE A 93 18.05 -0.04 17.42
CA ILE A 93 17.73 0.83 16.28
C ILE A 93 16.56 1.74 16.65
N ALA A 94 16.71 3.03 16.35
CA ALA A 94 15.63 4.00 16.52
C ALA A 94 14.60 3.94 15.39
N ASP A 95 13.38 4.40 15.66
CA ASP A 95 12.33 4.53 14.66
C ASP A 95 12.81 5.38 13.46
N GLY A 96 12.64 4.86 12.25
CA GLY A 96 13.05 5.50 11.01
C GLY A 96 14.49 5.23 10.56
N GLU A 97 15.29 4.56 11.38
CA GLU A 97 16.63 4.11 10.99
C GLU A 97 16.59 2.85 10.10
N PRO A 98 17.61 2.64 9.25
CA PRO A 98 17.67 1.48 8.39
C PRO A 98 17.75 0.17 9.18
N LEU A 99 16.84 -0.76 8.89
CA LEU A 99 16.90 -2.12 9.44
C LEU A 99 18.03 -2.93 8.76
N PRO A 100 18.91 -3.62 9.52
CA PRO A 100 19.91 -4.49 8.93
C PRO A 100 19.31 -5.55 8.02
N MET A 101 19.93 -5.75 6.85
CA MET A 101 19.44 -6.67 5.83
C MET A 101 19.31 -8.11 6.33
N ASP A 102 20.23 -8.57 7.16
CA ASP A 102 20.19 -9.92 7.71
C ASP A 102 18.94 -10.11 8.59
N LEU A 103 18.67 -9.15 9.48
CA LEU A 103 17.48 -9.18 10.33
C LEU A 103 16.19 -9.08 9.51
N PHE A 104 16.19 -8.23 8.46
CA PHE A 104 15.07 -8.14 7.53
C PHE A 104 14.76 -9.47 6.86
N CYS A 105 15.79 -10.21 6.42
CA CYS A 105 15.61 -11.51 5.77
C CYS A 105 15.24 -12.64 6.76
N GLU A 106 15.69 -12.55 8.00
CA GLU A 106 15.46 -13.57 9.03
C GLU A 106 14.02 -13.54 9.58
N LEU A 107 13.48 -12.35 9.82
CA LEU A 107 12.16 -12.19 10.42
C LEU A 107 11.03 -12.58 9.45
N PRO A 108 9.90 -13.09 9.94
CA PRO A 108 8.75 -13.41 9.11
C PRO A 108 8.04 -12.15 8.61
N HIS A 109 7.54 -12.21 7.38
CA HIS A 109 6.86 -11.09 6.73
C HIS A 109 5.37 -11.32 6.51
N VAL A 110 4.61 -10.24 6.59
CA VAL A 110 3.26 -10.12 6.03
C VAL A 110 3.37 -9.37 4.70
N LEU A 111 2.77 -9.90 3.65
CA LEU A 111 2.75 -9.31 2.32
C LEU A 111 1.34 -8.82 1.96
N ARG A 112 1.22 -7.63 1.41
CA ARG A 112 -0.02 -7.23 0.72
C ARG A 112 -0.07 -7.91 -0.64
N SER A 113 -1.06 -8.77 -0.85
CA SER A 113 -1.25 -9.52 -2.09
C SER A 113 -2.74 -9.69 -2.36
N ILE A 114 -3.22 -9.23 -3.52
CA ILE A 114 -4.64 -9.32 -3.91
C ILE A 114 -5.00 -10.66 -4.53
N ASP A 115 -4.01 -11.40 -5.00
CA ASP A 115 -4.15 -12.70 -5.68
C ASP A 115 -3.69 -13.87 -4.81
N GLY A 116 -3.25 -13.59 -3.57
CA GLY A 116 -2.73 -14.60 -2.64
C GLY A 116 -1.29 -15.02 -2.93
N SER A 117 -0.59 -14.38 -3.87
CA SER A 117 0.83 -14.63 -4.10
C SER A 117 1.64 -14.41 -2.82
N MET A 118 2.59 -15.31 -2.55
CA MET A 118 3.53 -15.22 -1.43
C MET A 118 4.84 -14.51 -1.83
N SER A 119 4.88 -13.88 -3.01
CA SER A 119 6.03 -13.15 -3.54
C SER A 119 5.57 -11.84 -4.18
N GLY A 120 6.45 -10.82 -4.19
CA GLY A 120 6.18 -9.51 -4.78
C GLY A 120 7.45 -8.73 -5.09
N SER A 121 7.31 -7.44 -5.38
CA SER A 121 8.43 -6.59 -5.81
C SER A 121 9.63 -6.55 -4.85
N THR A 122 9.39 -6.69 -3.55
CA THR A 122 10.48 -6.81 -2.55
C THR A 122 11.26 -8.10 -2.75
N ASP A 123 10.59 -9.21 -3.07
CA ASP A 123 11.22 -10.50 -3.29
C ASP A 123 12.04 -10.51 -4.58
N GLU A 124 11.54 -9.83 -5.62
CA GLU A 124 12.29 -9.60 -6.87
C GLU A 124 13.56 -8.76 -6.61
N ALA A 125 13.45 -7.71 -5.79
CA ALA A 125 14.61 -6.89 -5.44
C ALA A 125 15.63 -7.66 -4.60
N LEU A 126 15.20 -8.46 -3.63
CA LEU A 126 16.08 -9.33 -2.85
C LEU A 126 16.77 -10.37 -3.73
N GLY A 127 16.06 -10.99 -4.67
CA GLY A 127 16.62 -11.95 -5.62
C GLY A 127 17.77 -11.40 -6.45
N LYS A 128 17.72 -10.10 -6.84
CA LYS A 128 18.80 -9.43 -7.59
C LYS A 128 20.11 -9.33 -6.80
N ILE A 129 20.04 -9.38 -5.48
CA ILE A 129 21.21 -9.34 -4.58
C ILE A 129 21.47 -10.68 -3.90
N GLY A 130 20.87 -11.78 -4.41
CA GLY A 130 21.06 -13.13 -3.87
C GLY A 130 20.48 -13.34 -2.47
N ARG A 131 19.47 -12.55 -2.09
CA ARG A 131 18.80 -12.65 -0.79
C ARG A 131 17.37 -13.14 -0.95
N THR A 132 16.83 -13.69 0.14
CA THR A 132 15.43 -14.12 0.24
C THR A 132 14.87 -13.73 1.60
N ARG A 133 13.57 -13.70 1.72
CA ARG A 133 12.85 -13.58 3.00
C ARG A 133 11.75 -14.64 3.08
N ARG A 134 11.19 -14.83 4.27
CA ARG A 134 10.03 -15.71 4.45
C ARG A 134 8.75 -14.88 4.57
N VAL A 135 7.90 -14.91 3.55
CA VAL A 135 6.52 -14.43 3.64
C VAL A 135 5.70 -15.51 4.36
N SER A 136 5.12 -15.18 5.50
CA SER A 136 4.33 -16.09 6.33
C SER A 136 2.84 -15.88 6.18
N LEU A 137 2.43 -14.69 5.71
CA LEU A 137 1.03 -14.31 5.56
C LEU A 137 0.89 -13.37 4.37
N ALA A 138 -0.06 -13.65 3.48
CA ALA A 138 -0.47 -12.78 2.38
C ALA A 138 -1.90 -12.28 2.64
N LEU A 139 -2.11 -10.96 2.59
CA LEU A 139 -3.39 -10.32 2.88
C LEU A 139 -3.74 -9.31 1.78
N PRO A 140 -5.01 -9.18 1.38
CA PRO A 140 -5.38 -8.34 0.24
C PRO A 140 -5.30 -6.82 0.52
N HIS A 141 -5.37 -6.39 1.78
CA HIS A 141 -5.47 -4.97 2.16
C HIS A 141 -4.31 -4.53 3.05
N PHE A 142 -3.78 -3.33 2.81
CA PHE A 142 -2.71 -2.74 3.62
C PHE A 142 -3.11 -2.57 5.09
N GLN A 143 -4.38 -2.22 5.36
CA GLN A 143 -4.87 -2.12 6.73
C GLN A 143 -4.78 -3.46 7.48
N ALA A 144 -5.18 -4.56 6.84
CA ALA A 144 -5.08 -5.90 7.42
C ALA A 144 -3.61 -6.31 7.66
N VAL A 145 -2.71 -5.93 6.72
CA VAL A 145 -1.26 -6.13 6.89
C VAL A 145 -0.76 -5.41 8.14
N ALA A 146 -1.11 -4.12 8.32
CA ALA A 146 -0.67 -3.34 9.48
C ALA A 146 -1.20 -3.92 10.80
N LEU A 147 -2.46 -4.37 10.84
CA LEU A 147 -3.04 -5.01 12.02
C LEU A 147 -2.34 -6.33 12.35
N ALA A 148 -2.04 -7.16 11.35
CA ALA A 148 -1.30 -8.40 11.56
C ALA A 148 0.11 -8.15 12.09
N VAL A 149 0.82 -7.14 11.55
CA VAL A 149 2.14 -6.74 12.05
C VAL A 149 2.07 -6.22 13.47
N ALA A 150 1.07 -5.39 13.81
CA ALA A 150 0.89 -4.87 15.17
C ALA A 150 0.58 -5.95 16.21
N SER A 151 0.09 -7.11 15.77
CA SER A 151 -0.32 -8.22 16.65
C SER A 151 0.74 -9.32 16.80
N GLY A 152 1.92 -9.18 16.17
CA GLY A 152 2.91 -10.26 16.17
C GLY A 152 4.33 -9.80 15.84
N ASN A 153 5.23 -10.78 15.73
CA ASN A 153 6.63 -10.53 15.41
C ASN A 153 6.90 -10.53 13.90
N TYR A 154 6.05 -9.84 13.13
CA TYR A 154 6.15 -9.74 11.69
C TYR A 154 6.75 -8.42 11.25
N LEU A 155 7.31 -8.42 10.03
CA LEU A 155 7.64 -7.23 9.26
C LEU A 155 6.67 -7.09 8.08
N ALA A 156 6.48 -5.86 7.60
CA ALA A 156 5.92 -5.65 6.28
C ALA A 156 6.59 -4.47 5.58
N ALA A 157 6.83 -4.61 4.28
CA ALA A 157 7.21 -3.51 3.40
C ALA A 157 5.95 -2.88 2.83
N VAL A 158 5.72 -1.60 3.14
CA VAL A 158 4.50 -0.87 2.76
C VAL A 158 4.86 0.51 2.20
N PRO A 159 3.99 1.17 1.43
CA PRO A 159 4.22 2.54 0.99
C PRO A 159 4.48 3.47 2.19
N ARG A 160 5.49 4.34 2.08
CA ARG A 160 5.93 5.21 3.20
C ARG A 160 4.80 6.04 3.80
N GLN A 161 3.91 6.60 2.98
CA GLN A 161 2.78 7.40 3.48
C GLN A 161 1.84 6.56 4.32
N PHE A 162 1.62 5.29 3.93
CA PHE A 162 0.85 4.35 4.73
C PHE A 162 1.58 3.98 6.03
N ALA A 163 2.90 3.74 5.99
CA ALA A 163 3.70 3.48 7.20
C ALA A 163 3.56 4.62 8.22
N VAL A 164 3.67 5.87 7.76
CA VAL A 164 3.51 7.06 8.61
C VAL A 164 2.11 7.12 9.24
N TRP A 165 1.07 6.83 8.47
CA TRP A 165 -0.29 6.76 8.98
C TRP A 165 -0.44 5.62 10.01
N ALA A 166 0.04 4.42 9.68
CA ALA A 166 -0.06 3.24 10.53
C ALA A 166 0.66 3.42 11.87
N ALA A 167 1.86 4.03 11.88
CA ALA A 167 2.62 4.31 13.09
C ALA A 167 1.95 5.34 14.02
N LYS A 168 1.05 6.20 13.49
CA LYS A 168 0.25 7.14 14.28
C LYS A 168 -0.99 6.53 14.90
N THR A 169 -1.50 5.45 14.31
CA THR A 169 -2.80 4.86 14.67
C THR A 169 -2.69 3.50 15.35
N LEU A 170 -1.58 2.81 15.15
CA LEU A 170 -1.30 1.47 15.69
C LEU A 170 0.04 1.47 16.45
N PRO A 171 0.29 0.50 17.33
CA PRO A 171 1.56 0.36 18.06
C PRO A 171 2.68 -0.15 17.12
N LEU A 172 2.96 0.58 16.05
CA LEU A 172 3.96 0.28 15.02
C LEU A 172 5.10 1.30 15.02
N ALA A 173 6.25 0.85 14.59
CA ALA A 173 7.45 1.63 14.30
C ALA A 173 7.86 1.37 12.84
#